data_58bb1750e14af96c8d03fb4345675c69
#
_entry.id   58bb1750e14af96c8d03fb4345675c69
#
_cell.length_a   1.000
_cell.length_b   1.000
_cell.length_c   1.000
_cell.angle_alpha   90.00
_cell.angle_beta   90.00
_cell.angle_gamma   90.00
#
_symmetry.space_group_name_H-M   'P 1'
#
loop_
_entity.id
_entity.type
_entity.pdbx_description
1 polymer ?
#
loop_
_entity_poly.entity_id
_entity_poly.type
_entity_poly.pdbx_seq_one_letter_code
_entity_poly.pdbx_strand_id
1 'polypeptide(L)'
;AIAEHELGEQHRADLFLSMGRLPRTIQLLRAREQQDRALVINNAAALERFSRRHILQMMQENGIPTPPETGEHGYWVKRADSAAQTKADVVFCSDKATVEQIKRNFALRGVDDVVVSAHEVGDLIKFYGVGDSFFWYFYPTDNGHSKFGNEKRNGIAQHFGFNLSELRAVATRLARLTGIDIYGGDCIVDCEGRFSIIDFNDWPSFSPCREQAADAISLLVNRLLAAQNNSQQ
;
A
#
# COMPACT_ATOMS: atom_id res chain seq x y z
N ALA A 1 21.44 -6.92 5.48
CA ALA A 1 20.38 -7.00 4.47
C ALA A 1 20.90 -7.79 3.27
N ILE A 2 20.02 -8.53 2.60
CA ILE A 2 20.32 -9.34 1.42
C ILE A 2 19.47 -8.78 0.28
N ALA A 3 20.05 -8.63 -0.91
CA ALA A 3 19.27 -8.21 -2.08
C ALA A 3 18.31 -9.34 -2.50
N GLU A 4 17.12 -9.00 -3.01
CA GLU A 4 16.09 -9.99 -3.31
C GLU A 4 16.56 -11.08 -4.29
N HIS A 5 17.38 -10.72 -5.30
CA HIS A 5 17.90 -11.66 -6.27
C HIS A 5 18.98 -12.62 -5.72
N GLU A 6 19.56 -12.30 -4.56
CA GLU A 6 20.56 -13.12 -3.86
C GLU A 6 19.91 -14.06 -2.84
N LEU A 7 18.66 -13.81 -2.46
CA LEU A 7 17.95 -14.66 -1.50
C LEU A 7 17.75 -16.05 -2.08
N GLY A 8 18.22 -17.08 -1.34
CA GLY A 8 18.14 -18.47 -1.76
C GLY A 8 17.93 -19.41 -0.58
N GLU A 9 17.85 -20.71 -0.88
CA GLU A 9 17.54 -21.75 0.11
C GLU A 9 18.58 -21.89 1.23
N GLN A 10 19.81 -21.42 1.01
CA GLN A 10 20.87 -21.40 2.01
C GLN A 10 20.64 -20.39 3.14
N HIS A 11 19.79 -19.39 2.92
CA HIS A 11 19.55 -18.37 3.92
C HIS A 11 18.48 -18.82 4.92
N ARG A 12 18.88 -18.93 6.18
CA ARG A 12 18.06 -19.29 7.33
C ARG A 12 18.08 -18.16 8.35
N ALA A 13 16.93 -17.88 8.95
CA ALA A 13 16.78 -16.92 10.03
C ALA A 13 15.47 -17.18 10.77
N ASP A 14 15.40 -16.77 12.03
CA ASP A 14 14.18 -16.84 12.82
C ASP A 14 13.18 -15.73 12.42
N LEU A 15 13.70 -14.65 11.80
CA LEU A 15 12.92 -13.50 11.37
C LEU A 15 13.38 -13.03 9.98
N PHE A 16 12.39 -12.81 9.10
CA PHE A 16 12.57 -12.13 7.82
C PHE A 16 11.71 -10.86 7.78
N LEU A 17 12.35 -9.70 7.65
CA LEU A 17 11.70 -8.44 7.30
C LEU A 17 11.82 -8.28 5.78
N SER A 18 10.78 -8.70 5.05
CA SER A 18 10.87 -8.84 3.60
C SER A 18 10.20 -7.69 2.87
N MET A 19 10.96 -7.04 2.00
CA MET A 19 10.47 -6.10 0.99
C MET A 19 10.41 -6.74 -0.42
N GLY A 20 10.72 -8.03 -0.53
CA GLY A 20 10.76 -8.78 -1.78
C GLY A 20 9.37 -9.07 -2.35
N ARG A 21 9.25 -9.03 -3.67
CA ARG A 21 7.98 -9.16 -4.41
C ARG A 21 8.02 -10.24 -5.48
N LEU A 22 9.19 -10.77 -5.81
CA LEU A 22 9.29 -11.80 -6.83
C LEU A 22 8.57 -13.07 -6.38
N PRO A 23 7.85 -13.77 -7.26
CA PRO A 23 7.13 -14.99 -6.90
C PRO A 23 8.02 -16.03 -6.21
N ARG A 24 9.26 -16.22 -6.70
CA ARG A 24 10.23 -17.14 -6.09
C ARG A 24 10.58 -16.74 -4.65
N THR A 25 10.67 -15.41 -4.38
CA THR A 25 10.97 -14.89 -3.04
C THR A 25 9.83 -15.20 -2.09
N ILE A 26 8.60 -14.93 -2.52
CA ILE A 26 7.39 -15.21 -1.73
C ILE A 26 7.27 -16.71 -1.45
N GLN A 27 7.50 -17.58 -2.44
CA GLN A 27 7.49 -19.02 -2.26
C GLN A 27 8.55 -19.49 -1.25
N LEU A 28 9.77 -18.95 -1.33
CA LEU A 28 10.84 -19.27 -0.37
C LEU A 28 10.47 -18.84 1.03
N LEU A 29 9.99 -17.61 1.21
CA LEU A 29 9.54 -17.10 2.52
C LEU A 29 8.41 -17.94 3.10
N ARG A 30 7.45 -18.36 2.27
CA ARG A 30 6.39 -19.27 2.68
C ARG A 30 6.92 -20.63 3.15
N ALA A 31 7.93 -21.16 2.46
CA ALA A 31 8.60 -22.38 2.91
C ALA A 31 9.30 -22.18 4.26
N ARG A 32 9.91 -21.00 4.51
CA ARG A 32 10.51 -20.66 5.81
C ARG A 32 9.46 -20.59 6.93
N GLU A 33 8.30 -19.97 6.68
CA GLU A 33 7.20 -19.96 7.64
C GLU A 33 6.73 -21.37 8.01
N GLN A 34 6.58 -22.24 7.01
CA GLN A 34 6.00 -23.58 7.19
C GLN A 34 6.99 -24.60 7.75
N GLN A 35 8.23 -24.61 7.27
CA GLN A 35 9.23 -25.65 7.58
C GLN A 35 10.12 -25.25 8.76
N ASP A 36 10.56 -24.01 8.78
CA ASP A 36 11.51 -23.50 9.77
C ASP A 36 10.80 -22.75 10.90
N ARG A 37 9.48 -22.49 10.77
CA ARG A 37 8.69 -21.65 11.68
C ARG A 37 9.26 -20.24 11.81
N ALA A 38 9.91 -19.75 10.78
CA ALA A 38 10.43 -18.39 10.75
C ALA A 38 9.29 -17.38 10.76
N LEU A 39 9.47 -16.28 11.48
CA LEU A 39 8.56 -15.13 11.41
C LEU A 39 8.86 -14.32 10.15
N VAL A 40 7.88 -14.16 9.28
CA VAL A 40 8.00 -13.33 8.07
C VAL A 40 7.06 -12.14 8.18
N ILE A 41 7.57 -10.92 8.07
CA ILE A 41 6.83 -9.66 8.11
C ILE A 41 7.13 -8.85 6.83
N ASN A 42 6.13 -8.54 6.03
CA ASN A 42 4.73 -8.98 6.05
C ASN A 42 4.68 -10.46 5.63
N ASN A 43 3.70 -11.23 6.15
CA ASN A 43 3.67 -12.67 5.92
C ASN A 43 3.53 -13.05 4.44
N ALA A 44 4.11 -14.19 4.06
CA ALA A 44 4.19 -14.60 2.67
C ALA A 44 2.82 -14.85 2.02
N ALA A 45 1.84 -15.38 2.77
CA ALA A 45 0.50 -15.64 2.26
C ALA A 45 -0.29 -14.36 1.98
N ALA A 46 -0.05 -13.29 2.74
CA ALA A 46 -0.61 -11.97 2.46
C ALA A 46 0.03 -11.36 1.22
N LEU A 47 1.36 -11.42 1.11
CA LEU A 47 2.11 -10.88 -0.03
C LEU A 47 1.74 -11.56 -1.35
N GLU A 48 1.48 -12.88 -1.35
CA GLU A 48 1.07 -13.63 -2.54
C GLU A 48 -0.22 -13.10 -3.17
N ARG A 49 -1.14 -12.58 -2.34
CA ARG A 49 -2.43 -12.04 -2.77
C ARG A 49 -2.43 -10.52 -2.90
N PHE A 50 -1.31 -9.87 -2.62
CA PHE A 50 -1.21 -8.42 -2.53
C PHE A 50 -1.13 -7.77 -3.92
N SER A 51 -2.27 -7.66 -4.61
CA SER A 51 -2.42 -6.92 -5.86
C SER A 51 -3.38 -5.75 -5.68
N ARG A 52 -3.23 -4.69 -6.49
CA ARG A 52 -4.13 -3.53 -6.42
C ARG A 52 -5.59 -3.92 -6.66
N ARG A 53 -5.86 -4.86 -7.57
CA ARG A 53 -7.22 -5.36 -7.80
C ARG A 53 -7.80 -6.04 -6.57
N HIS A 54 -7.05 -6.94 -5.95
CA HIS A 54 -7.51 -7.65 -4.77
C HIS A 54 -7.77 -6.69 -3.60
N ILE A 55 -6.88 -5.72 -3.40
CA ILE A 55 -7.03 -4.70 -2.36
C ILE A 55 -8.28 -3.84 -2.62
N LEU A 56 -8.48 -3.37 -3.85
CA LEU A 56 -9.65 -2.58 -4.21
C LEU A 56 -10.95 -3.36 -3.99
N GLN A 57 -11.01 -4.62 -4.43
CA GLN A 57 -12.15 -5.49 -4.19
C GLN A 57 -12.42 -5.65 -2.70
N MET A 58 -11.40 -5.94 -1.90
CA MET A 58 -11.51 -6.07 -0.45
C MET A 58 -12.00 -4.79 0.21
N MET A 59 -11.53 -3.63 -0.26
CA MET A 59 -12.01 -2.34 0.23
C MET A 59 -13.50 -2.15 -0.05
N GLN A 60 -13.94 -2.42 -1.28
CA GLN A 60 -15.36 -2.32 -1.70
C GLN A 60 -16.26 -3.28 -0.92
N GLU A 61 -15.89 -4.55 -0.80
CA GLU A 61 -16.64 -5.58 -0.08
C GLU A 61 -16.79 -5.26 1.42
N ASN A 62 -15.84 -4.51 1.97
CA ASN A 62 -15.82 -4.14 3.39
C ASN A 62 -16.25 -2.70 3.67
N GLY A 63 -16.78 -1.97 2.68
CA GLY A 63 -17.25 -0.61 2.86
C GLY A 63 -16.16 0.38 3.28
N ILE A 64 -14.92 0.16 2.85
CA ILE A 64 -13.81 1.10 3.02
C ILE A 64 -13.93 2.19 1.95
N PRO A 65 -13.89 3.47 2.31
CA PRO A 65 -14.04 4.56 1.35
C PRO A 65 -12.97 4.51 0.24
N THR A 66 -13.42 4.42 -1.02
CA THR A 66 -12.60 4.43 -2.22
C THR A 66 -13.18 5.39 -3.25
N PRO A 67 -12.38 5.95 -4.16
CA PRO A 67 -12.90 6.73 -5.27
C PRO A 67 -13.89 5.91 -6.10
N PRO A 68 -14.98 6.52 -6.58
CA PRO A 68 -15.92 5.87 -7.49
C PRO A 68 -15.27 5.56 -8.84
N GLU A 69 -15.89 4.70 -9.63
CA GLU A 69 -15.41 4.39 -10.99
C GLU A 69 -15.66 5.53 -11.99
N THR A 70 -16.61 6.41 -11.69
CA THR A 70 -16.99 7.53 -12.56
C THR A 70 -17.02 8.83 -11.80
N GLY A 71 -16.57 9.92 -12.45
CA GLY A 71 -16.54 11.27 -11.88
C GLY A 71 -16.37 12.33 -12.97
N GLU A 72 -16.38 13.59 -12.55
CA GLU A 72 -16.38 14.76 -13.47
C GLU A 72 -14.98 15.38 -13.66
N HIS A 73 -14.01 15.03 -12.79
CA HIS A 73 -12.69 15.66 -12.75
C HIS A 73 -11.58 14.82 -13.42
N GLY A 74 -11.97 13.83 -14.24
CA GLY A 74 -11.07 12.92 -14.91
C GLY A 74 -10.91 11.59 -14.19
N TYR A 75 -9.93 10.78 -14.62
CA TYR A 75 -9.79 9.40 -14.22
C TYR A 75 -8.34 9.02 -14.01
N TRP A 76 -8.11 7.99 -13.21
CA TRP A 76 -6.84 7.32 -13.07
C TRP A 76 -6.94 5.91 -13.62
N VAL A 77 -6.03 5.56 -14.52
CA VAL A 77 -5.82 4.18 -14.98
C VAL A 77 -4.55 3.67 -14.33
N LYS A 78 -4.67 2.62 -13.54
CA LYS A 78 -3.55 2.07 -12.75
C LYS A 78 -3.37 0.59 -13.06
N ARG A 79 -2.12 0.15 -13.20
CA ARG A 79 -1.78 -1.27 -13.25
C ARG A 79 -2.32 -1.99 -12.00
N ALA A 80 -2.96 -3.14 -12.17
CA ALA A 80 -3.70 -3.82 -11.10
C ALA A 80 -3.09 -5.15 -10.63
N ASP A 81 -2.34 -5.84 -11.50
CA ASP A 81 -1.70 -7.13 -11.22
C ASP A 81 -0.51 -7.04 -10.26
N SER A 82 0.16 -5.89 -10.21
CA SER A 82 1.35 -5.66 -9.39
C SER A 82 1.50 -4.20 -8.96
N ALA A 83 2.47 -3.93 -8.08
CA ALA A 83 2.84 -2.56 -7.75
C ALA A 83 3.37 -1.81 -8.98
N ALA A 84 3.14 -0.48 -9.02
CA ALA A 84 3.64 0.36 -10.09
C ALA A 84 5.18 0.33 -10.14
N GLN A 85 5.74 -0.02 -11.30
CA GLN A 85 7.18 -0.09 -11.54
C GLN A 85 7.69 1.17 -12.23
N THR A 86 6.84 1.81 -13.02
CA THR A 86 7.16 3.00 -13.79
C THR A 86 6.06 4.06 -13.67
N LYS A 87 6.37 5.28 -14.09
CA LYS A 87 5.36 6.35 -14.19
C LYS A 87 4.20 6.00 -15.14
N ALA A 88 4.45 5.13 -16.11
CA ALA A 88 3.45 4.70 -17.08
C ALA A 88 2.45 3.66 -16.49
N ASP A 89 2.63 3.22 -15.26
CA ASP A 89 1.74 2.28 -14.57
C ASP A 89 0.62 2.98 -13.77
N VAL A 90 0.69 4.33 -13.68
CA VAL A 90 -0.35 5.17 -13.07
C VAL A 90 -0.54 6.40 -13.94
N VAL A 91 -1.62 6.45 -14.71
CA VAL A 91 -1.85 7.48 -15.73
C VAL A 91 -3.15 8.21 -15.46
N PHE A 92 -3.08 9.54 -15.47
CA PHE A 92 -4.27 10.38 -15.43
C PHE A 92 -4.86 10.55 -16.84
N CYS A 93 -6.18 10.52 -16.93
CA CYS A 93 -6.98 10.73 -18.14
C CYS A 93 -8.00 11.84 -17.89
N SER A 94 -8.13 12.80 -18.80
CA SER A 94 -9.10 13.89 -18.68
C SER A 94 -10.54 13.44 -18.89
N ASP A 95 -10.73 12.37 -19.65
CA ASP A 95 -12.04 11.90 -20.10
C ASP A 95 -12.03 10.38 -20.38
N LYS A 96 -13.23 9.83 -20.61
CA LYS A 96 -13.42 8.40 -20.89
C LYS A 96 -12.76 7.93 -22.20
N ALA A 97 -12.70 8.79 -23.21
CA ALA A 97 -12.06 8.41 -24.48
C ALA A 97 -10.55 8.20 -24.29
N THR A 98 -9.92 9.06 -23.50
CA THR A 98 -8.52 8.93 -23.10
C THR A 98 -8.30 7.66 -22.24
N VAL A 99 -9.24 7.30 -21.34
CA VAL A 99 -9.16 6.04 -20.58
C VAL A 99 -9.05 4.84 -21.51
N GLU A 100 -9.91 4.74 -22.53
CA GLU A 100 -9.88 3.62 -23.46
C GLU A 100 -8.60 3.57 -24.31
N GLN A 101 -8.04 4.73 -24.65
CA GLN A 101 -6.72 4.79 -25.30
C GLN A 101 -5.61 4.29 -24.38
N ILE A 102 -5.61 4.72 -23.11
CA ILE A 102 -4.60 4.30 -22.12
C ILE A 102 -4.71 2.82 -21.83
N LYS A 103 -5.91 2.25 -21.70
CA LYS A 103 -6.09 0.79 -21.56
C LYS A 103 -5.44 0.01 -22.71
N ARG A 104 -5.62 0.47 -23.97
CA ARG A 104 -4.94 -0.13 -25.12
C ARG A 104 -3.41 -0.05 -25.01
N ASN A 105 -2.89 1.08 -24.53
CA ASN A 105 -1.45 1.25 -24.32
C ASN A 105 -0.90 0.31 -23.24
N PHE A 106 -1.68 0.03 -22.17
CA PHE A 106 -1.33 -0.96 -21.17
C PHE A 106 -1.28 -2.36 -21.79
N ALA A 107 -2.31 -2.75 -22.56
CA ALA A 107 -2.36 -4.06 -23.23
C ALA A 107 -1.19 -4.26 -24.21
N LEU A 108 -0.79 -3.21 -24.98
CA LEU A 108 0.38 -3.27 -25.85
C LEU A 108 1.71 -3.48 -25.10
N ARG A 109 1.75 -3.16 -23.81
CA ARG A 109 2.90 -3.42 -22.92
C ARG A 109 2.80 -4.77 -22.21
N GLY A 110 1.78 -5.60 -22.51
CA GLY A 110 1.53 -6.87 -21.83
C GLY A 110 0.93 -6.71 -20.42
N VAL A 111 0.27 -5.58 -20.14
CA VAL A 111 -0.43 -5.33 -18.89
C VAL A 111 -1.93 -5.34 -19.17
N ASP A 112 -2.56 -6.50 -18.98
CA ASP A 112 -3.98 -6.68 -19.29
C ASP A 112 -4.89 -6.33 -18.10
N ASP A 113 -4.35 -6.37 -16.88
CA ASP A 113 -5.11 -6.05 -15.68
C ASP A 113 -4.87 -4.60 -15.23
N VAL A 114 -5.90 -3.77 -15.35
CA VAL A 114 -5.90 -2.37 -14.93
C VAL A 114 -7.16 -2.04 -14.13
N VAL A 115 -7.03 -1.16 -13.15
CA VAL A 115 -8.16 -0.54 -12.45
C VAL A 115 -8.35 0.89 -12.90
N VAL A 116 -9.61 1.32 -12.96
CA VAL A 116 -9.97 2.71 -13.28
C VAL A 116 -10.74 3.27 -12.09
N SER A 117 -10.40 4.49 -11.69
CA SER A 117 -11.12 5.23 -10.67
C SER A 117 -11.25 6.69 -11.07
N ALA A 118 -12.30 7.36 -10.61
CA ALA A 118 -12.43 8.80 -10.77
C ALA A 118 -11.27 9.54 -10.06
N HIS A 119 -10.92 10.69 -10.59
CA HIS A 119 -10.09 11.64 -9.87
C HIS A 119 -10.94 12.41 -8.86
N GLU A 120 -10.53 12.36 -7.60
CA GLU A 120 -11.14 13.13 -6.54
C GLU A 120 -10.33 14.40 -6.28
N VAL A 121 -11.05 15.50 -6.06
CA VAL A 121 -10.47 16.81 -5.73
C VAL A 121 -10.42 16.95 -4.23
N GLY A 122 -9.25 17.30 -3.70
CA GLY A 122 -9.06 17.46 -2.26
C GLY A 122 -7.58 17.40 -1.88
N ASP A 123 -7.33 17.38 -0.58
CA ASP A 123 -5.98 17.27 -0.03
C ASP A 123 -5.46 15.86 -0.14
N LEU A 124 -4.31 15.69 -0.78
CA LEU A 124 -3.60 14.43 -0.76
C LEU A 124 -2.89 14.26 0.59
N ILE A 125 -3.17 13.17 1.26
CA ILE A 125 -2.50 12.72 2.49
C ILE A 125 -1.79 11.40 2.22
N LYS A 126 -0.54 11.30 2.66
CA LYS A 126 0.18 10.02 2.76
C LYS A 126 0.14 9.56 4.20
N PHE A 127 -0.21 8.29 4.41
CA PHE A 127 -0.24 7.68 5.73
C PHE A 127 0.65 6.44 5.82
N TYR A 128 1.09 6.14 7.03
CA TYR A 128 1.96 5.01 7.37
C TYR A 128 1.47 4.35 8.64
N GLY A 129 1.58 3.02 8.71
CA GLY A 129 1.20 2.27 9.89
C GLY A 129 2.06 1.04 10.14
N VAL A 130 2.14 0.65 11.42
CA VAL A 130 2.76 -0.60 11.88
C VAL A 130 1.82 -1.26 12.87
N GLY A 131 1.22 -2.36 12.46
CA GLY A 131 0.15 -3.02 13.22
C GLY A 131 -0.98 -2.06 13.55
N ASP A 132 -1.40 -2.08 14.82
CA ASP A 132 -2.40 -1.19 15.40
C ASP A 132 -1.79 -0.12 16.32
N SER A 133 -0.49 -0.22 16.60
CA SER A 133 0.21 0.62 17.58
C SER A 133 0.74 1.93 17.02
N PHE A 134 1.13 1.96 15.75
CA PHE A 134 1.70 3.14 15.11
C PHE A 134 0.87 3.56 13.91
N PHE A 135 0.61 4.87 13.83
CA PHE A 135 0.00 5.53 12.66
C PHE A 135 0.54 6.94 12.56
N TRP A 136 0.96 7.34 11.35
CA TRP A 136 1.50 8.65 11.06
C TRP A 136 1.04 9.11 9.67
N TYR A 137 0.89 10.43 9.46
CA TYR A 137 0.48 10.98 8.17
C TYR A 137 1.13 12.34 7.92
N PHE A 138 1.12 12.75 6.65
CA PHE A 138 1.57 14.08 6.24
C PHE A 138 0.98 14.48 4.89
N TYR A 139 1.08 15.76 4.59
CA TYR A 139 0.70 16.33 3.30
C TYR A 139 1.95 16.46 2.42
N PRO A 140 2.09 15.64 1.35
CA PRO A 140 3.32 15.62 0.55
C PRO A 140 3.55 16.91 -0.23
N THR A 141 2.49 17.70 -0.48
CA THR A 141 2.58 18.96 -1.20
C THR A 141 3.11 20.12 -0.37
N ASP A 142 3.07 20.06 0.96
CA ASP A 142 3.60 21.11 1.85
C ASP A 142 5.11 21.32 1.68
N ASN A 143 5.84 20.23 1.44
CA ASN A 143 7.30 20.26 1.33
C ASN A 143 7.81 20.07 -0.11
N GLY A 144 6.93 20.12 -1.11
CA GLY A 144 7.28 19.93 -2.50
C GLY A 144 7.75 18.50 -2.86
N HIS A 145 7.61 17.54 -1.96
CA HIS A 145 7.99 16.15 -2.18
C HIS A 145 7.01 15.46 -3.12
N SER A 146 7.43 15.26 -4.36
CA SER A 146 6.68 14.48 -5.35
C SER A 146 7.60 13.44 -5.96
N LYS A 147 7.30 12.16 -5.72
CA LYS A 147 8.08 11.05 -6.29
C LYS A 147 7.88 10.95 -7.81
N PHE A 148 6.66 11.16 -8.31
CA PHE A 148 6.31 10.98 -9.72
C PHE A 148 5.64 12.21 -10.36
N GLY A 149 5.38 13.26 -9.60
CA GLY A 149 4.71 14.49 -10.08
C GLY A 149 3.19 14.45 -10.01
N ASN A 150 2.59 13.29 -9.78
CA ASN A 150 1.14 13.12 -9.71
C ASN A 150 0.54 13.76 -8.44
N GLU A 151 1.31 13.83 -7.36
CA GLU A 151 0.90 14.45 -6.09
C GLU A 151 0.52 15.93 -6.24
N LYS A 152 1.07 16.61 -7.25
CA LYS A 152 0.79 18.03 -7.52
C LYS A 152 -0.54 18.28 -8.23
N ARG A 153 -1.26 17.24 -8.67
CA ARG A 153 -2.49 17.41 -9.45
C ARG A 153 -3.60 18.10 -8.65
N ASN A 154 -3.72 17.79 -7.37
CA ASN A 154 -4.67 18.46 -6.48
C ASN A 154 -4.15 19.79 -5.92
N GLY A 155 -2.96 20.23 -6.33
CA GLY A 155 -2.38 21.50 -5.87
C GLY A 155 -1.73 21.39 -4.49
N ILE A 156 -1.58 22.56 -3.86
CA ILE A 156 -1.09 22.69 -2.49
C ILE A 156 -2.23 22.31 -1.54
N ALA A 157 -1.93 21.59 -0.47
CA ALA A 157 -2.91 21.20 0.52
C ALA A 157 -3.57 22.44 1.17
N GLN A 158 -4.89 22.37 1.30
CA GLN A 158 -5.70 23.39 1.97
C GLN A 158 -5.89 23.06 3.46
N HIS A 159 -5.42 21.89 3.89
CA HIS A 159 -5.55 21.36 5.25
C HIS A 159 -7.02 21.27 5.71
N PHE A 160 -7.87 20.71 4.85
CA PHE A 160 -9.26 20.46 5.20
C PHE A 160 -9.35 19.62 6.47
N GLY A 161 -10.25 20.03 7.39
CA GLY A 161 -10.47 19.29 8.63
C GLY A 161 -11.11 17.92 8.33
N PHE A 162 -10.59 16.86 8.93
CA PHE A 162 -11.12 15.51 8.80
C PHE A 162 -10.96 14.71 10.11
N ASN A 163 -11.65 13.56 10.20
CA ASN A 163 -11.54 12.69 11.35
C ASN A 163 -10.31 11.76 11.24
N LEU A 164 -9.18 12.17 11.82
CA LEU A 164 -7.94 11.39 11.85
C LEU A 164 -8.12 10.02 12.53
N SER A 165 -8.93 9.94 13.60
CA SER A 165 -9.16 8.69 14.30
C SER A 165 -9.90 7.69 13.42
N GLU A 166 -10.81 8.15 12.58
CA GLU A 166 -11.53 7.34 11.61
C GLU A 166 -10.60 6.86 10.49
N LEU A 167 -9.79 7.74 9.91
CA LEU A 167 -8.79 7.35 8.90
C LEU A 167 -7.85 6.28 9.46
N ARG A 168 -7.34 6.47 10.69
CA ARG A 168 -6.49 5.47 11.37
C ARG A 168 -7.22 4.14 11.53
N ALA A 169 -8.47 4.17 12.01
CA ALA A 169 -9.28 2.96 12.21
C ALA A 169 -9.52 2.20 10.91
N VAL A 170 -9.85 2.93 9.83
CA VAL A 170 -10.08 2.38 8.48
C VAL A 170 -8.78 1.78 7.91
N ALA A 171 -7.66 2.49 7.97
CA ALA A 171 -6.36 2.00 7.50
C ALA A 171 -5.90 0.76 8.28
N THR A 172 -6.05 0.75 9.62
CA THR A 172 -5.74 -0.40 10.46
C THR A 172 -6.65 -1.60 10.14
N ARG A 173 -7.94 -1.35 9.89
CA ARG A 173 -8.88 -2.40 9.48
C ARG A 173 -8.46 -3.00 8.13
N LEU A 174 -8.08 -2.17 7.16
CA LEU A 174 -7.59 -2.64 5.86
C LEU A 174 -6.31 -3.46 6.01
N ALA A 175 -5.37 -3.04 6.85
CA ALA A 175 -4.17 -3.79 7.18
C ALA A 175 -4.48 -5.19 7.73
N ARG A 176 -5.43 -5.30 8.65
CA ARG A 176 -5.88 -6.59 9.19
C ARG A 176 -6.56 -7.47 8.13
N LEU A 177 -7.42 -6.90 7.29
CA LEU A 177 -8.10 -7.62 6.20
C LEU A 177 -7.10 -8.17 5.17
N THR A 178 -6.08 -7.39 4.85
CA THR A 178 -5.02 -7.79 3.90
C THR A 178 -3.97 -8.70 4.54
N GLY A 179 -3.87 -8.76 5.86
CA GLY A 179 -2.82 -9.47 6.59
C GLY A 179 -1.45 -8.76 6.51
N ILE A 180 -1.44 -7.45 6.29
CA ILE A 180 -0.24 -6.62 6.16
C ILE A 180 0.00 -5.84 7.44
N ASP A 181 1.06 -6.15 8.17
CA ASP A 181 1.39 -5.48 9.43
C ASP A 181 2.13 -4.15 9.22
N ILE A 182 2.98 -4.07 8.20
CA ILE A 182 3.76 -2.87 7.87
C ILE A 182 3.22 -2.30 6.58
N TYR A 183 2.52 -1.18 6.66
CA TYR A 183 1.73 -0.63 5.57
C TYR A 183 1.84 0.88 5.43
N GLY A 184 1.41 1.37 4.31
CA GLY A 184 1.18 2.79 4.05
C GLY A 184 0.22 2.96 2.90
N GLY A 185 -0.16 4.19 2.65
CA GLY A 185 -1.09 4.48 1.56
C GLY A 185 -1.28 5.96 1.33
N ASP A 186 -2.10 6.23 0.36
CA ASP A 186 -2.50 7.58 -0.01
C ASP A 186 -4.02 7.71 0.13
N CYS A 187 -4.50 8.84 0.63
CA CYS A 187 -5.92 9.18 0.62
C CYS A 187 -6.15 10.62 0.17
N ILE A 188 -7.35 10.89 -0.34
CA ILE A 188 -7.80 12.25 -0.64
C ILE A 188 -8.82 12.63 0.42
N VAL A 189 -8.69 13.84 0.97
CA VAL A 189 -9.65 14.45 1.88
C VAL A 189 -10.31 15.62 1.15
N ASP A 190 -11.63 15.58 1.01
CA ASP A 190 -12.40 16.64 0.35
C ASP A 190 -12.69 17.84 1.30
N CYS A 191 -13.27 18.90 0.75
CA CYS A 191 -13.62 20.11 1.51
C CYS A 191 -14.70 19.90 2.58
N GLU A 192 -15.39 18.77 2.58
CA GLU A 192 -16.37 18.38 3.61
C GLU A 192 -15.76 17.47 4.70
N GLY A 193 -14.48 17.15 4.58
CA GLY A 193 -13.75 16.29 5.53
C GLY A 193 -13.98 14.80 5.32
N ARG A 194 -14.61 14.39 4.22
CA ARG A 194 -14.71 12.98 3.82
C ARG A 194 -13.40 12.56 3.20
N PHE A 195 -13.03 11.30 3.37
CA PHE A 195 -11.80 10.79 2.77
C PHE A 195 -12.04 9.51 1.97
N SER A 196 -11.19 9.29 0.97
CA SER A 196 -11.13 8.08 0.16
C SER A 196 -9.71 7.56 0.08
N ILE A 197 -9.49 6.27 0.33
CA ILE A 197 -8.19 5.62 0.16
C ILE A 197 -7.97 5.33 -1.32
N ILE A 198 -6.94 5.93 -1.90
CA ILE A 198 -6.62 5.84 -3.33
C ILE A 198 -5.46 4.89 -3.64
N ASP A 199 -4.67 4.53 -2.64
CA ASP A 199 -3.60 3.53 -2.73
C ASP A 199 -3.32 2.93 -1.35
N PHE A 200 -2.90 1.64 -1.32
CA PHE A 200 -2.49 0.94 -0.11
C PHE A 200 -1.33 0.02 -0.45
N ASN A 201 -0.24 0.14 0.29
CA ASN A 201 1.03 -0.51 -0.01
C ASN A 201 1.59 -1.18 1.25
N ASP A 202 2.28 -2.30 1.06
CA ASP A 202 3.16 -2.88 2.07
C ASP A 202 4.55 -2.22 2.01
N TRP A 203 5.28 -2.24 3.11
CA TRP A 203 6.62 -1.68 3.26
C TRP A 203 6.81 -0.32 2.55
N PRO A 204 6.10 0.73 2.96
CA PRO A 204 6.28 2.05 2.39
C PRO A 204 7.65 2.62 2.77
N SER A 205 8.10 3.63 2.03
CA SER A 205 9.28 4.41 2.45
C SER A 205 8.92 5.28 3.65
N PHE A 206 9.33 4.91 4.83
CA PHE A 206 9.11 5.67 6.06
C PHE A 206 10.02 6.91 6.19
N SER A 207 10.58 7.43 5.11
CA SER A 207 11.56 8.53 5.16
C SER A 207 11.12 9.73 6.02
N PRO A 208 9.82 10.14 6.07
CA PRO A 208 9.40 11.26 6.90
C PRO A 208 9.28 10.94 8.41
N CYS A 209 9.16 9.64 8.77
CA CYS A 209 8.94 9.19 10.16
C CYS A 209 9.80 7.96 10.51
N ARG A 210 11.05 7.94 10.01
CA ARG A 210 11.91 6.74 10.02
C ARG A 210 12.17 6.18 11.41
N GLU A 211 12.52 7.04 12.37
CA GLU A 211 12.86 6.61 13.73
C GLU A 211 11.64 6.03 14.44
N GLN A 212 10.53 6.75 14.41
CA GLN A 212 9.27 6.29 15.04
C GLN A 212 8.77 4.99 14.42
N ALA A 213 8.89 4.85 13.10
CA ALA A 213 8.52 3.62 12.41
C ALA A 213 9.45 2.45 12.77
N ALA A 214 10.76 2.68 12.88
CA ALA A 214 11.72 1.67 13.30
C ALA A 214 11.44 1.15 14.72
N ASP A 215 11.15 2.04 15.66
CA ASP A 215 10.76 1.69 17.03
C ASP A 215 9.47 0.86 17.03
N ALA A 216 8.46 1.28 16.26
CA ALA A 216 7.20 0.57 16.16
C ALA A 216 7.37 -0.84 15.53
N ILE A 217 8.21 -0.98 14.51
CA ILE A 217 8.55 -2.27 13.89
C ILE A 217 9.25 -3.17 14.91
N SER A 218 10.20 -2.64 15.69
CA SER A 218 10.90 -3.38 16.73
C SER A 218 9.93 -3.92 17.80
N LEU A 219 8.97 -3.10 18.23
CA LEU A 219 7.93 -3.50 19.17
C LEU A 219 7.00 -4.58 18.59
N LEU A 220 6.60 -4.44 17.32
CA LEU A 220 5.81 -5.44 16.60
C LEU A 220 6.54 -6.79 16.55
N VAL A 221 7.81 -6.79 16.14
CA VAL A 221 8.65 -7.99 16.08
C VAL A 221 8.70 -8.70 17.43
N ASN A 222 9.03 -7.96 18.50
CA ASN A 222 9.12 -8.52 19.85
C ASN A 222 7.79 -9.16 20.30
N ARG A 223 6.65 -8.50 20.00
CA ARG A 223 5.31 -9.01 20.32
C ARG A 223 5.02 -10.31 19.57
N LEU A 224 5.33 -10.37 18.27
CA LEU A 224 5.05 -11.53 17.44
C LEU A 224 5.95 -12.73 17.81
N LEU A 225 7.23 -12.50 18.09
CA LEU A 225 8.14 -13.55 18.58
C LEU A 225 7.71 -14.10 19.93
N ALA A 226 7.27 -13.23 20.86
CA ALA A 226 6.75 -13.68 22.16
C ALA A 226 5.48 -14.52 22.01
N ALA A 227 4.56 -14.13 21.12
CA ALA A 227 3.34 -14.90 20.85
C ALA A 227 3.65 -16.28 20.22
N GLN A 228 4.64 -16.35 19.33
CA GLN A 228 5.07 -17.61 18.71
C GLN A 228 5.66 -18.57 19.74
N ASN A 229 6.49 -18.08 20.67
CA ASN A 229 7.09 -18.89 21.74
C ASN A 229 6.04 -19.44 22.71
N ASN A 230 5.03 -18.63 23.05
CA ASN A 230 3.94 -19.05 23.95
C ASN A 230 3.02 -20.12 23.31
N SER A 231 2.91 -20.14 21.99
CA SER A 231 2.11 -21.15 21.26
C SER A 231 2.82 -22.52 21.16
N GLN A 232 4.04 -22.61 21.65
CA GLN A 232 4.87 -23.83 21.63
C GLN A 232 4.92 -24.54 23.00
N GLN A 233 4.38 -23.93 24.03
CA GLN A 233 4.19 -24.49 25.38
C GLN A 233 2.77 -25.06 25.56
#